data_b01a8f94633784871cf019b91c9feb2c
#
_entry.id   b01a8f94633784871cf019b91c9feb2c
#
_cell.length_a   1.000
_cell.length_b   1.000
_cell.length_c   1.000
_cell.angle_alpha   90.00
_cell.angle_beta   90.00
_cell.angle_gamma   90.00
#
_symmetry.space_group_name_H-M   'P 1'
#
loop_
_entity.id
_entity.type
_entity.pdbx_description
1 polymer ?
#
loop_
_entity_poly.entity_id
_entity_poly.type
_entity_poly.pdbx_seq_one_letter_code
_entity_poly.pdbx_strand_id
1 'polypeptide(L)'
;MMTYLEFEKPIEVLDNKIHELKSLNENAPSDSLLTEIQTIENNINEEYKKIFSSITPWQRTLVARHPNRPKTKHYIENLIEDFFPLSGDRGFAEDKSIIGGFGKFRGRSVLIIGHEKGNDTTSRIEHNFGMPRPEGYRKAQRLMKLAENFNIPVISLVDTPGAYPGVGAEQRGQSEAIAKTTECCLSLGVPIVVVIIGEGGSGGAVAIGTGNNVLMLENSIYSCLLYTSDAADDRIG
;
A
#
# COMPACT_ATOMS: atom_id res chain seq x y z
N MET A 1 0.26 -19.62 1.62
CA MET A 1 0.54 -19.85 3.06
C MET A 1 0.57 -18.48 3.72
N MET A 2 -0.13 -18.31 4.83
CA MET A 2 -0.12 -17.06 5.58
C MET A 2 1.25 -16.90 6.25
N THR A 3 1.82 -15.73 6.22
CA THR A 3 3.10 -15.44 6.89
C THR A 3 2.78 -14.74 8.21
N TYR A 4 3.35 -15.21 9.31
CA TYR A 4 3.16 -14.60 10.64
C TYR A 4 4.44 -13.88 11.07
N LEU A 5 4.27 -12.73 11.70
CA LEU A 5 5.37 -12.02 12.36
C LEU A 5 5.70 -12.71 13.69
N GLU A 6 6.89 -12.47 14.22
CA GLU A 6 7.33 -13.18 15.41
C GLU A 6 6.41 -13.00 16.62
N PHE A 7 5.83 -11.81 16.77
CA PHE A 7 4.88 -11.52 17.85
C PHE A 7 3.46 -12.07 17.58
N GLU A 8 3.18 -12.57 16.37
CA GLU A 8 1.92 -13.22 15.99
C GLU A 8 1.97 -14.75 16.14
N LYS A 9 3.08 -15.32 16.58
CA LYS A 9 3.22 -16.78 16.80
C LYS A 9 2.10 -17.41 17.63
N PRO A 10 1.55 -16.77 18.69
CA PRO A 10 0.40 -17.35 19.40
C PRO A 10 -0.82 -17.55 18.50
N ILE A 11 -1.04 -16.66 17.55
CA ILE A 11 -2.12 -16.75 16.57
C ILE A 11 -1.84 -17.86 15.55
N GLU A 12 -0.60 -17.97 15.06
CA GLU A 12 -0.15 -19.03 14.14
C GLU A 12 -0.47 -20.42 14.69
N VAL A 13 -0.20 -20.66 15.97
CA VAL A 13 -0.48 -21.94 16.62
C VAL A 13 -1.97 -22.26 16.63
N LEU A 14 -2.81 -21.28 16.92
CA LEU A 14 -4.27 -21.44 16.92
C LEU A 14 -4.82 -21.66 15.50
N ASP A 15 -4.29 -20.95 14.54
CA ASP A 15 -4.72 -21.04 13.14
C ASP A 15 -4.36 -22.38 12.52
N ASN A 16 -3.16 -22.90 12.81
CA ASN A 16 -2.76 -24.26 12.42
C ASN A 16 -3.72 -25.30 13.02
N LYS A 17 -4.11 -25.15 14.29
CA LYS A 17 -5.07 -26.05 14.92
C LYS A 17 -6.45 -25.98 14.23
N ILE A 18 -6.91 -24.81 13.84
CA ILE A 18 -8.15 -24.66 13.06
C ILE A 18 -8.06 -25.40 11.73
N HIS A 19 -6.94 -25.25 11.02
CA HIS A 19 -6.74 -25.97 9.75
C HIS A 19 -6.81 -27.48 9.92
N GLU A 20 -6.19 -28.02 10.96
CA GLU A 20 -6.27 -29.45 11.27
C GLU A 20 -7.72 -29.89 11.57
N LEU A 21 -8.43 -29.16 12.43
CA LEU A 21 -9.81 -29.48 12.78
C LEU A 21 -10.77 -29.35 11.57
N LYS A 22 -10.59 -28.36 10.72
CA LYS A 22 -11.40 -28.20 9.48
C LYS A 22 -11.17 -29.39 8.54
N SER A 23 -9.93 -29.82 8.37
CA SER A 23 -9.61 -31.02 7.57
C SER A 23 -10.22 -32.30 8.16
N LEU A 24 -10.21 -32.46 9.48
CA LEU A 24 -10.88 -33.57 10.15
C LEU A 24 -12.40 -33.53 9.98
N ASN A 25 -12.99 -32.36 10.09
CA ASN A 25 -14.44 -32.16 9.93
C ASN A 25 -14.91 -32.38 8.48
N GLU A 26 -14.10 -32.10 7.48
CA GLU A 26 -14.38 -32.43 6.09
C GLU A 26 -14.46 -33.95 5.85
N ASN A 27 -13.59 -34.72 6.54
CA ASN A 27 -13.55 -36.18 6.43
C ASN A 27 -14.60 -36.89 7.30
N ALA A 28 -14.95 -36.32 8.45
CA ALA A 28 -15.92 -36.87 9.41
C ALA A 28 -16.67 -35.70 10.10
N PRO A 29 -17.75 -35.18 9.49
CA PRO A 29 -18.52 -34.06 10.03
C PRO A 29 -19.07 -34.35 11.43
N SER A 30 -18.84 -33.42 12.38
CA SER A 30 -19.30 -33.51 13.76
C SER A 30 -19.61 -32.15 14.36
N ASP A 31 -20.76 -32.03 15.03
CA ASP A 31 -21.16 -30.80 15.73
C ASP A 31 -20.18 -30.42 16.85
N SER A 32 -19.51 -31.40 17.45
CA SER A 32 -18.48 -31.21 18.45
C SER A 32 -17.25 -30.51 17.84
N LEU A 33 -16.81 -30.92 16.64
CA LEU A 33 -15.71 -30.27 15.91
C LEU A 33 -16.05 -28.86 15.51
N LEU A 34 -17.28 -28.60 15.03
CA LEU A 34 -17.73 -27.25 14.69
C LEU A 34 -17.71 -26.32 15.91
N THR A 35 -18.14 -26.81 17.07
CA THR A 35 -18.11 -26.05 18.33
C THR A 35 -16.66 -25.73 18.76
N GLU A 36 -15.75 -26.69 18.62
CA GLU A 36 -14.33 -26.48 18.93
C GLU A 36 -13.70 -25.45 18.00
N ILE A 37 -13.96 -25.55 16.69
CA ILE A 37 -13.48 -24.58 15.68
C ILE A 37 -13.97 -23.18 16.03
N GLN A 38 -15.27 -23.01 16.33
CA GLN A 38 -15.83 -21.71 16.69
C GLN A 38 -15.20 -21.13 17.98
N THR A 39 -14.89 -21.99 18.95
CA THR A 39 -14.22 -21.58 20.18
C THR A 39 -12.81 -21.07 19.89
N ILE A 40 -12.06 -21.77 19.03
CA ILE A 40 -10.70 -21.34 18.66
C ILE A 40 -10.72 -20.06 17.81
N GLU A 41 -11.70 -19.91 16.90
CA GLU A 41 -11.86 -18.65 16.13
C GLU A 41 -12.13 -17.45 17.06
N ASN A 42 -12.91 -17.63 18.11
CA ASN A 42 -13.12 -16.59 19.13
C ASN A 42 -11.82 -16.28 19.90
N ASN A 43 -11.07 -17.30 20.28
CA ASN A 43 -9.78 -17.13 20.97
C ASN A 43 -8.76 -16.39 20.08
N ILE A 44 -8.72 -16.67 18.78
CA ILE A 44 -7.88 -15.94 17.82
C ILE A 44 -8.25 -14.46 17.81
N ASN A 45 -9.54 -14.13 17.76
CA ASN A 45 -9.98 -12.73 17.77
C ASN A 45 -9.61 -12.00 19.07
N GLU A 46 -9.61 -12.68 20.20
CA GLU A 46 -9.17 -12.12 21.49
C GLU A 46 -7.65 -11.93 21.52
N GLU A 47 -6.87 -12.90 21.04
CA GLU A 47 -5.40 -12.76 20.94
C GLU A 47 -5.01 -11.65 19.95
N TYR A 48 -5.70 -11.48 18.82
CA TYR A 48 -5.50 -10.33 17.94
C TYR A 48 -5.70 -9.02 18.69
N LYS A 49 -6.83 -8.85 19.37
CA LYS A 49 -7.10 -7.63 20.14
C LYS A 49 -6.01 -7.36 21.17
N LYS A 50 -5.60 -8.37 21.92
CA LYS A 50 -4.58 -8.28 22.96
C LYS A 50 -3.22 -7.87 22.37
N ILE A 51 -2.77 -8.56 21.33
CA ILE A 51 -1.48 -8.29 20.68
C ILE A 51 -1.49 -6.87 20.08
N PHE A 52 -2.47 -6.56 19.25
CA PHE A 52 -2.50 -5.31 18.49
C PHE A 52 -2.86 -4.07 19.33
N SER A 53 -3.43 -4.24 20.53
CA SER A 53 -3.64 -3.11 21.46
C SER A 53 -2.34 -2.53 22.03
N SER A 54 -1.23 -3.28 21.99
CA SER A 54 0.04 -2.90 22.64
C SER A 54 1.28 -3.07 21.76
N ILE A 55 1.11 -3.12 20.44
CA ILE A 55 2.25 -3.23 19.51
C ILE A 55 3.17 -2.02 19.60
N THR A 56 4.47 -2.29 19.61
CA THR A 56 5.51 -1.26 19.59
C THR A 56 5.57 -0.55 18.23
N PRO A 57 6.20 0.65 18.13
CA PRO A 57 6.42 1.32 16.84
C PRO A 57 7.16 0.44 15.81
N TRP A 58 8.12 -0.36 16.27
CA TRP A 58 8.82 -1.32 15.40
C TRP A 58 7.91 -2.43 14.88
N GLN A 59 7.10 -3.03 15.75
CA GLN A 59 6.12 -4.03 15.35
C GLN A 59 5.09 -3.45 14.35
N ARG A 60 4.66 -2.20 14.56
CA ARG A 60 3.80 -1.50 13.60
C ARG A 60 4.47 -1.33 12.24
N THR A 61 5.77 -1.04 12.22
CA THR A 61 6.56 -0.97 10.98
C THR A 61 6.58 -2.33 10.26
N LEU A 62 6.75 -3.42 11.00
CA LEU A 62 6.70 -4.77 10.43
C LEU A 62 5.32 -5.09 9.85
N VAL A 63 4.24 -4.71 10.53
CA VAL A 63 2.86 -4.85 10.02
C VAL A 63 2.66 -4.01 8.75
N ALA A 64 3.13 -2.78 8.71
CA ALA A 64 3.05 -1.91 7.52
C ALA A 64 3.76 -2.54 6.32
N ARG A 65 4.85 -3.25 6.54
CA ARG A 65 5.68 -3.92 5.52
C ARG A 65 5.32 -5.39 5.31
N HIS A 66 4.27 -5.88 5.96
CA HIS A 66 3.91 -7.30 5.90
C HIS A 66 3.69 -7.77 4.45
N PRO A 67 4.27 -8.91 4.02
CA PRO A 67 4.17 -9.38 2.63
C PRO A 67 2.73 -9.61 2.16
N ASN A 68 1.86 -10.07 3.06
CA ASN A 68 0.44 -10.34 2.77
C ASN A 68 -0.46 -9.10 2.97
N ARG A 69 0.10 -7.93 3.33
CA ARG A 69 -0.70 -6.71 3.43
C ARG A 69 -1.33 -6.38 2.08
N PRO A 70 -2.63 -6.03 2.03
CA PRO A 70 -3.29 -5.60 0.79
C PRO A 70 -2.55 -4.43 0.14
N LYS A 71 -2.35 -4.49 -1.18
CA LYS A 71 -1.67 -3.48 -1.98
C LYS A 71 -2.65 -2.74 -2.87
N THR A 72 -2.22 -1.71 -3.56
CA THR A 72 -3.08 -0.86 -4.41
C THR A 72 -3.96 -1.67 -5.35
N LYS A 73 -3.42 -2.67 -6.02
CA LYS A 73 -4.17 -3.52 -6.94
C LYS A 73 -5.34 -4.22 -6.25
N HIS A 74 -5.12 -4.72 -5.03
CA HIS A 74 -6.16 -5.35 -4.24
C HIS A 74 -7.31 -4.37 -3.89
N TYR A 75 -6.99 -3.12 -3.52
CA TYR A 75 -8.01 -2.10 -3.27
C TYR A 75 -8.78 -1.73 -4.53
N ILE A 76 -8.10 -1.63 -5.68
CA ILE A 76 -8.76 -1.38 -6.97
C ILE A 76 -9.75 -2.51 -7.28
N GLU A 77 -9.33 -3.77 -7.20
CA GLU A 77 -10.15 -4.95 -7.51
C GLU A 77 -11.40 -5.07 -6.61
N ASN A 78 -11.33 -4.60 -5.36
CA ASN A 78 -12.43 -4.73 -4.41
C ASN A 78 -13.32 -3.48 -4.26
N LEU A 79 -12.84 -2.32 -4.64
CA LEU A 79 -13.54 -1.05 -4.40
C LEU A 79 -13.91 -0.29 -5.66
N ILE A 80 -13.28 -0.58 -6.80
CA ILE A 80 -13.45 0.20 -8.03
C ILE A 80 -14.11 -0.65 -9.09
N GLU A 81 -15.30 -0.25 -9.47
CA GLU A 81 -16.06 -0.84 -10.57
C GLU A 81 -15.57 -0.28 -11.91
N ASP A 82 -15.64 -1.06 -12.97
CA ASP A 82 -15.29 -0.68 -14.35
C ASP A 82 -13.88 -0.03 -14.45
N PHE A 83 -12.90 -0.56 -13.74
CA PHE A 83 -11.55 0.02 -13.76
C PHE A 83 -10.90 -0.07 -15.13
N PHE A 84 -10.52 1.07 -15.66
CA PHE A 84 -9.83 1.23 -16.93
C PHE A 84 -8.42 1.77 -16.70
N PRO A 85 -7.37 0.92 -16.75
CA PRO A 85 -6.00 1.32 -16.50
C PRO A 85 -5.44 2.19 -17.61
N LEU A 86 -4.59 3.16 -17.25
CA LEU A 86 -3.90 4.05 -18.16
C LEU A 86 -2.39 4.00 -17.90
N SER A 87 -1.62 3.65 -18.91
CA SER A 87 -0.18 3.45 -18.85
C SER A 87 0.62 4.58 -19.48
N GLY A 88 1.89 4.69 -19.09
CA GLY A 88 2.92 5.55 -19.67
C GLY A 88 2.83 7.03 -19.30
N ASP A 89 3.99 7.66 -19.26
CA ASP A 89 4.13 9.08 -18.99
C ASP A 89 3.94 9.96 -20.24
N ARG A 90 3.85 9.34 -21.42
CA ARG A 90 3.83 10.00 -22.75
C ARG A 90 5.12 10.74 -23.09
N GLY A 91 6.21 10.50 -22.37
CA GLY A 91 7.51 11.09 -22.59
C GLY A 91 8.60 10.06 -22.83
N PHE A 92 8.76 9.12 -21.90
CA PHE A 92 9.85 8.16 -21.95
C PHE A 92 9.37 6.70 -21.86
N ALA A 93 8.64 6.31 -20.80
CA ALA A 93 8.29 4.90 -20.58
C ALA A 93 7.09 4.71 -19.67
N GLU A 94 6.71 3.44 -19.49
CA GLU A 94 5.84 2.99 -18.41
C GLU A 94 6.66 2.69 -17.15
N ASP A 95 6.14 3.07 -16.01
CA ASP A 95 6.61 2.62 -14.70
C ASP A 95 5.46 1.95 -13.94
N LYS A 96 5.56 0.64 -13.75
CA LYS A 96 4.52 -0.17 -13.11
C LYS A 96 4.47 -0.01 -11.58
N SER A 97 5.42 0.68 -10.97
CA SER A 97 5.40 1.00 -9.53
C SER A 97 4.31 2.01 -9.13
N ILE A 98 3.75 2.74 -10.11
CA ILE A 98 2.50 3.49 -9.94
C ILE A 98 1.45 2.91 -10.89
N ILE A 99 0.34 2.45 -10.34
CA ILE A 99 -0.86 2.09 -11.09
C ILE A 99 -1.79 3.31 -11.12
N GLY A 100 -2.46 3.53 -12.24
CA GLY A 100 -3.47 4.58 -12.34
C GLY A 100 -4.48 4.31 -13.43
N GLY A 101 -5.69 4.82 -13.24
CA GLY A 101 -6.78 4.64 -14.19
C GLY A 101 -8.10 5.22 -13.67
N PHE A 102 -9.09 5.26 -14.54
CA PHE A 102 -10.43 5.67 -14.20
C PHE A 102 -11.31 4.48 -13.86
N GLY A 103 -12.31 4.69 -13.02
CA GLY A 103 -13.31 3.71 -12.66
C GLY A 103 -14.42 4.35 -11.85
N LYS A 104 -15.24 3.54 -11.19
CA LYS A 104 -16.32 4.03 -10.34
C LYS A 104 -16.10 3.59 -8.89
N PHE A 105 -16.21 4.51 -7.98
CA PHE A 105 -16.26 4.25 -6.54
C PHE A 105 -17.64 4.60 -6.02
N ARG A 106 -18.42 3.60 -5.59
CA ARG A 106 -19.82 3.77 -5.16
C ARG A 106 -20.65 4.54 -6.18
N GLY A 107 -20.56 4.15 -7.45
CA GLY A 107 -21.28 4.74 -8.57
C GLY A 107 -20.78 6.10 -9.06
N ARG A 108 -19.75 6.71 -8.43
CA ARG A 108 -19.13 7.97 -8.87
C ARG A 108 -17.85 7.72 -9.65
N SER A 109 -17.69 8.39 -10.78
CA SER A 109 -16.43 8.37 -11.53
C SER A 109 -15.30 8.94 -10.70
N VAL A 110 -14.18 8.23 -10.64
CA VAL A 110 -12.96 8.63 -9.94
C VAL A 110 -11.73 8.31 -10.79
N LEU A 111 -10.70 9.12 -10.63
CA LEU A 111 -9.34 8.70 -10.94
C LEU A 111 -8.79 7.99 -9.70
N ILE A 112 -8.23 6.80 -9.86
CA ILE A 112 -7.43 6.19 -8.81
C ILE A 112 -5.98 6.07 -9.28
N ILE A 113 -5.06 6.46 -8.42
CA ILE A 113 -3.61 6.27 -8.58
C ILE A 113 -3.05 5.66 -7.29
N GLY A 114 -1.98 4.91 -7.39
CA GLY A 114 -1.35 4.38 -6.18
C GLY A 114 -0.07 3.62 -6.44
N HIS A 115 0.74 3.48 -5.41
CA HIS A 115 1.96 2.68 -5.44
C HIS A 115 1.63 1.19 -5.42
N GLU A 116 2.30 0.41 -6.26
CA GLU A 116 2.19 -1.03 -6.29
C GLU A 116 3.55 -1.69 -6.03
N LYS A 117 3.59 -2.60 -5.06
CA LYS A 117 4.82 -3.31 -4.66
C LYS A 117 4.97 -4.69 -5.27
N GLY A 118 3.88 -5.26 -5.80
CA GLY A 118 3.81 -6.66 -6.20
C GLY A 118 3.69 -7.64 -5.02
N ASN A 119 3.23 -8.86 -5.30
CA ASN A 119 2.91 -9.87 -4.27
C ASN A 119 3.94 -10.99 -4.16
N ASP A 120 4.63 -11.30 -5.24
CA ASP A 120 5.67 -12.32 -5.36
C ASP A 120 6.97 -11.69 -5.88
N THR A 121 8.05 -12.46 -5.92
CA THR A 121 9.38 -11.96 -6.31
C THR A 121 9.37 -11.37 -7.72
N THR A 122 8.69 -12.00 -8.68
CA THR A 122 8.65 -11.55 -10.07
C THR A 122 7.91 -10.23 -10.18
N SER A 123 6.71 -10.16 -9.62
CA SER A 123 5.91 -8.93 -9.63
C SER A 123 6.55 -7.79 -8.83
N ARG A 124 7.26 -8.10 -7.72
CA ARG A 124 8.03 -7.08 -6.98
C ARG A 124 9.14 -6.45 -7.81
N ILE A 125 9.87 -7.25 -8.58
CA ILE A 125 10.90 -6.74 -9.49
C ILE A 125 10.26 -5.88 -10.58
N GLU A 126 9.15 -6.34 -11.16
CA GLU A 126 8.40 -5.63 -12.20
C GLU A 126 7.89 -4.26 -11.72
N HIS A 127 7.47 -4.17 -10.46
CA HIS A 127 6.99 -2.95 -9.83
C HIS A 127 8.09 -2.18 -9.06
N ASN A 128 9.37 -2.45 -9.30
CA ASN A 128 10.51 -1.85 -8.59
C ASN A 128 10.34 -1.82 -7.06
N PHE A 129 9.73 -2.85 -6.47
CA PHE A 129 9.41 -2.91 -5.03
C PHE A 129 8.54 -1.74 -4.52
N GLY A 130 7.74 -1.13 -5.39
CA GLY A 130 6.95 0.05 -5.10
C GLY A 130 7.74 1.36 -5.07
N MET A 131 8.95 1.37 -5.65
CA MET A 131 9.79 2.57 -5.76
C MET A 131 9.66 3.19 -7.16
N PRO A 132 8.91 4.29 -7.32
CA PRO A 132 8.73 4.89 -8.64
C PRO A 132 9.98 5.57 -9.18
N ARG A 133 10.14 5.42 -10.50
CA ARG A 133 11.06 6.22 -11.33
C ARG A 133 10.35 7.51 -11.77
N PRO A 134 11.08 8.46 -12.42
CA PRO A 134 10.49 9.71 -12.91
C PRO A 134 9.24 9.50 -13.77
N GLU A 135 9.23 8.44 -14.56
CA GLU A 135 8.12 8.09 -15.46
C GLU A 135 6.81 7.79 -14.69
N GLY A 136 6.91 7.14 -13.54
CA GLY A 136 5.77 6.87 -12.67
C GLY A 136 5.12 8.15 -12.13
N TYR A 137 5.94 9.07 -11.66
CA TYR A 137 5.49 10.39 -11.19
C TYR A 137 4.87 11.23 -12.31
N ARG A 138 5.51 11.27 -13.48
CA ARG A 138 4.97 11.98 -14.66
C ARG A 138 3.66 11.36 -15.15
N LYS A 139 3.53 10.04 -15.10
CA LYS A 139 2.25 9.38 -15.35
C LYS A 139 1.18 9.85 -14.37
N ALA A 140 1.48 9.90 -13.07
CA ALA A 140 0.54 10.39 -12.07
C ALA A 140 0.10 11.84 -12.37
N GLN A 141 1.04 12.75 -12.68
CA GLN A 141 0.73 14.13 -13.10
C GLN A 141 -0.21 14.16 -14.29
N ARG A 142 0.11 13.40 -15.34
CA ARG A 142 -0.70 13.33 -16.55
C ARG A 142 -2.13 12.88 -16.27
N LEU A 143 -2.28 11.84 -15.42
CA LEU A 143 -3.60 11.31 -15.08
C LEU A 143 -4.39 12.28 -14.20
N MET A 144 -3.75 12.95 -13.25
CA MET A 144 -4.38 13.97 -12.41
C MET A 144 -4.87 15.17 -13.24
N LYS A 145 -4.06 15.65 -14.17
CA LYS A 145 -4.49 16.73 -15.10
C LYS A 145 -5.64 16.28 -16.01
N LEU A 146 -5.65 15.02 -16.42
CA LEU A 146 -6.76 14.47 -17.19
C LEU A 146 -8.03 14.40 -16.34
N ALA A 147 -7.95 13.99 -15.08
CA ALA A 147 -9.07 14.00 -14.15
C ALA A 147 -9.63 15.42 -13.90
N GLU A 148 -8.74 16.40 -13.76
CA GLU A 148 -9.12 17.80 -13.64
C GLU A 148 -9.92 18.30 -14.86
N ASN A 149 -9.45 17.99 -16.08
CA ASN A 149 -10.15 18.37 -17.31
C ASN A 149 -11.57 17.80 -17.42
N PHE A 150 -11.83 16.66 -16.80
CA PHE A 150 -13.15 16.04 -16.75
C PHE A 150 -13.90 16.28 -15.44
N ASN A 151 -13.37 17.11 -14.56
CA ASN A 151 -13.92 17.39 -13.23
C ASN A 151 -14.18 16.10 -12.40
N ILE A 152 -13.22 15.16 -12.43
CA ILE A 152 -13.28 13.87 -11.77
C ILE A 152 -12.38 13.90 -10.52
N PRO A 153 -12.89 13.56 -9.33
CA PRO A 153 -12.09 13.50 -8.10
C PRO A 153 -11.02 12.40 -8.16
N VAL A 154 -9.96 12.60 -7.39
CA VAL A 154 -8.80 11.71 -7.34
C VAL A 154 -8.75 10.97 -6.01
N ILE A 155 -8.48 9.66 -6.07
CA ILE A 155 -8.10 8.83 -4.92
C ILE A 155 -6.65 8.43 -5.11
N SER A 156 -5.80 8.72 -4.14
CA SER A 156 -4.37 8.37 -4.14
C SER A 156 -4.05 7.38 -3.03
N LEU A 157 -3.49 6.22 -3.38
CA LEU A 157 -3.10 5.17 -2.44
C LEU A 157 -1.58 5.14 -2.28
N VAL A 158 -1.10 5.37 -1.06
CA VAL A 158 0.34 5.47 -0.78
C VAL A 158 0.83 4.19 -0.11
N ASP A 159 1.76 3.50 -0.79
CA ASP A 159 2.48 2.35 -0.25
C ASP A 159 3.85 2.19 -0.91
N THR A 160 4.83 2.96 -0.47
CA THR A 160 6.19 2.98 -1.03
C THR A 160 7.24 3.14 0.06
N PRO A 161 8.40 2.46 -0.04
CA PRO A 161 9.55 2.76 0.82
C PRO A 161 10.26 4.07 0.42
N GLY A 162 10.00 4.60 -0.78
CA GLY A 162 10.61 5.82 -1.30
C GLY A 162 10.67 5.84 -2.83
N ALA A 163 11.32 6.85 -3.39
CA ALA A 163 11.60 6.93 -4.81
C ALA A 163 12.74 5.98 -5.21
N TYR A 164 12.75 5.51 -6.45
CA TYR A 164 13.82 4.64 -6.96
C TYR A 164 15.19 5.36 -6.97
N PRO A 165 16.22 4.84 -6.28
CA PRO A 165 17.49 5.54 -6.04
C PRO A 165 18.55 5.26 -7.14
N GLY A 166 18.17 4.80 -8.31
CA GLY A 166 19.10 4.40 -9.37
C GLY A 166 19.59 5.58 -10.20
N VAL A 167 20.85 5.50 -10.70
CA VAL A 167 21.49 6.51 -11.56
C VAL A 167 20.60 6.91 -12.75
N GLY A 168 19.95 5.94 -13.40
CA GLY A 168 19.06 6.23 -14.52
C GLY A 168 17.81 7.04 -14.12
N ALA A 169 17.37 6.99 -12.87
CA ALA A 169 16.28 7.84 -12.39
C ALA A 169 16.79 9.28 -12.18
N GLU A 170 17.96 9.45 -11.57
CA GLU A 170 18.60 10.77 -11.41
C GLU A 170 18.84 11.45 -12.75
N GLN A 171 19.38 10.72 -13.72
CA GLN A 171 19.61 11.23 -15.08
C GLN A 171 18.34 11.71 -15.79
N ARG A 172 17.18 11.16 -15.44
CA ARG A 172 15.88 11.54 -16.00
C ARG A 172 15.07 12.48 -15.10
N GLY A 173 15.72 13.07 -14.09
CA GLY A 173 15.16 14.11 -13.25
C GLY A 173 14.20 13.58 -12.17
N GLN A 174 14.66 12.64 -11.32
CA GLN A 174 13.87 12.08 -10.24
C GLN A 174 13.34 13.15 -9.29
N SER A 175 14.21 14.05 -8.82
CA SER A 175 13.82 15.12 -7.89
C SER A 175 12.82 16.08 -8.51
N GLU A 176 13.02 16.44 -9.78
CA GLU A 176 12.09 17.31 -10.53
C GLU A 176 10.73 16.64 -10.69
N ALA A 177 10.69 15.36 -11.05
CA ALA A 177 9.44 14.63 -11.22
C ALA A 177 8.66 14.53 -9.90
N ILE A 178 9.32 14.32 -8.76
CA ILE A 178 8.71 14.33 -7.42
C ILE A 178 8.14 15.72 -7.12
N ALA A 179 8.96 16.78 -7.25
CA ALA A 179 8.55 18.16 -6.96
C ALA A 179 7.35 18.61 -7.82
N LYS A 180 7.39 18.32 -9.12
CA LYS A 180 6.29 18.63 -10.05
C LYS A 180 5.02 17.83 -9.77
N THR A 181 5.13 16.62 -9.26
CA THR A 181 3.94 15.84 -8.86
C THR A 181 3.30 16.44 -7.62
N THR A 182 4.11 16.83 -6.63
CA THR A 182 3.61 17.54 -5.44
C THR A 182 2.95 18.88 -5.82
N GLU A 183 3.57 19.66 -6.70
CA GLU A 183 3.00 20.90 -7.23
C GLU A 183 1.67 20.64 -7.95
N CYS A 184 1.59 19.57 -8.75
CA CYS A 184 0.37 19.17 -9.43
C CYS A 184 -0.75 18.83 -8.42
N CYS A 185 -0.47 18.07 -7.37
CA CYS A 185 -1.43 17.77 -6.30
C CYS A 185 -1.95 19.04 -5.62
N LEU A 186 -1.07 20.00 -5.33
CA LEU A 186 -1.43 21.27 -4.66
C LEU A 186 -2.24 22.21 -5.54
N SER A 187 -2.03 22.18 -6.85
CA SER A 187 -2.70 23.06 -7.83
C SER A 187 -3.96 22.46 -8.44
N LEU A 188 -4.27 21.19 -8.12
CA LEU A 188 -5.39 20.48 -8.72
C LEU A 188 -6.74 21.10 -8.35
N GLY A 189 -7.56 21.44 -9.34
CA GLY A 189 -8.88 22.04 -9.15
C GLY A 189 -10.01 21.07 -8.79
N VAL A 190 -9.69 19.77 -8.66
CA VAL A 190 -10.63 18.73 -8.24
C VAL A 190 -10.22 18.13 -6.88
N PRO A 191 -11.17 17.60 -6.09
CA PRO A 191 -10.84 16.97 -4.81
C PRO A 191 -9.85 15.81 -4.96
N ILE A 192 -8.84 15.77 -4.08
CA ILE A 192 -7.90 14.67 -3.96
C ILE A 192 -7.94 14.12 -2.53
N VAL A 193 -8.24 12.83 -2.40
CA VAL A 193 -8.21 12.09 -1.14
C VAL A 193 -7.06 11.11 -1.18
N VAL A 194 -6.17 11.21 -0.21
CA VAL A 194 -5.01 10.35 -0.05
C VAL A 194 -5.27 9.33 1.05
N VAL A 195 -4.89 8.09 0.83
CA VAL A 195 -4.90 7.05 1.87
C VAL A 195 -3.54 6.38 1.93
N ILE A 196 -2.88 6.48 3.08
CA ILE A 196 -1.64 5.73 3.36
C ILE A 196 -2.05 4.32 3.78
N ILE A 197 -1.88 3.36 2.86
CA ILE A 197 -2.36 1.99 3.03
C ILE A 197 -1.33 1.03 3.61
N GLY A 198 -0.06 1.42 3.63
CA GLY A 198 1.03 0.62 4.16
C GLY A 198 2.18 1.50 4.62
N GLU A 199 3.21 1.59 3.81
CA GLU A 199 4.40 2.40 4.09
C GLU A 199 4.41 3.66 3.23
N GLY A 200 4.51 4.82 3.85
CA GLY A 200 4.68 6.11 3.19
C GLY A 200 6.09 6.64 3.41
N GLY A 201 7.04 6.28 2.53
CA GLY A 201 8.45 6.63 2.68
C GLY A 201 8.90 7.80 1.81
N SER A 202 9.59 8.78 2.42
CA SER A 202 10.38 9.80 1.76
C SER A 202 9.62 10.62 0.70
N GLY A 203 10.35 11.24 -0.22
CA GLY A 203 9.82 12.01 -1.35
C GLY A 203 8.90 11.21 -2.27
N GLY A 204 9.10 9.88 -2.36
CA GLY A 204 8.23 9.00 -3.11
C GLY A 204 6.79 9.02 -2.62
N ALA A 205 6.61 8.97 -1.31
CA ALA A 205 5.30 9.06 -0.69
C ALA A 205 4.71 10.47 -0.80
N VAL A 206 5.52 11.51 -0.55
CA VAL A 206 5.08 12.92 -0.60
C VAL A 206 4.53 13.28 -1.98
N ALA A 207 5.14 12.78 -3.05
CA ALA A 207 4.79 13.10 -4.43
C ALA A 207 3.31 12.91 -4.74
N ILE A 208 2.71 11.79 -4.33
CA ILE A 208 1.27 11.52 -4.52
C ILE A 208 0.50 11.49 -3.19
N GLY A 209 1.19 11.79 -2.08
CA GLY A 209 0.64 11.83 -0.72
C GLY A 209 0.05 13.18 -0.32
N THR A 210 0.11 14.17 -1.20
CA THR A 210 -0.40 15.51 -0.95
C THR A 210 -1.83 15.63 -1.45
N GLY A 211 -2.76 16.02 -0.59
CA GLY A 211 -4.17 16.12 -0.96
C GLY A 211 -5.01 16.93 0.02
N ASN A 212 -6.28 17.16 -0.33
CA ASN A 212 -7.22 17.90 0.52
C ASN A 212 -7.52 17.17 1.82
N ASN A 213 -7.57 15.83 1.76
CA ASN A 213 -7.71 14.96 2.92
C ASN A 213 -6.68 13.86 2.84
N VAL A 214 -5.94 13.67 3.92
CA VAL A 214 -4.96 12.60 4.07
C VAL A 214 -5.41 11.68 5.19
N LEU A 215 -5.72 10.45 4.83
CA LEU A 215 -6.12 9.38 5.71
C LEU A 215 -4.98 8.38 5.85
N MET A 216 -4.95 7.66 6.95
CA MET A 216 -3.94 6.66 7.21
C MET A 216 -4.57 5.44 7.87
N LEU A 217 -4.28 4.24 7.38
CA LEU A 217 -4.74 3.02 8.03
C LEU A 217 -4.01 2.82 9.35
N GLU A 218 -4.66 2.20 10.33
CA GLU A 218 -4.21 2.08 11.72
C GLU A 218 -2.76 1.58 11.86
N ASN A 219 -2.39 0.55 11.12
CA ASN A 219 -1.06 -0.05 11.17
C ASN A 219 -0.21 0.32 9.94
N SER A 220 -0.39 1.54 9.42
CA SER A 220 0.49 2.13 8.42
C SER A 220 1.56 2.99 9.09
N ILE A 221 2.61 3.30 8.34
CA ILE A 221 3.65 4.23 8.75
C ILE A 221 3.84 5.32 7.70
N TYR A 222 4.17 6.53 8.14
CA TYR A 222 4.49 7.64 7.25
C TYR A 222 5.71 8.39 7.78
N SER A 223 6.77 8.45 6.97
CA SER A 223 8.01 9.13 7.33
C SER A 223 8.59 9.84 6.11
N CYS A 224 8.79 11.12 6.21
CA CYS A 224 9.43 11.92 5.17
C CYS A 224 10.93 11.61 5.03
N LEU A 225 11.59 11.19 6.12
CA LEU A 225 13.00 10.87 6.17
C LEU A 225 13.19 9.37 6.37
N LEU A 226 14.02 8.76 5.53
CA LEU A 226 14.42 7.34 5.67
C LEU A 226 15.31 7.11 6.91
N TYR A 227 15.82 8.16 7.53
CA TYR A 227 16.89 8.12 8.50
C TYR A 227 16.53 8.52 9.90
N THR A 228 15.34 8.32 10.37
CA THR A 228 15.15 8.49 11.82
C THR A 228 16.03 7.55 12.65
N SER A 229 16.56 6.48 12.05
CA SER A 229 17.59 5.62 12.61
C SER A 229 19.03 6.13 12.37
N ASP A 230 19.34 6.62 11.18
CA ASP A 230 20.70 7.05 10.82
C ASP A 230 21.07 8.42 11.43
N ALA A 231 20.10 9.31 11.61
CA ALA A 231 20.34 10.57 12.34
C ALA A 231 20.74 10.33 13.79
N ALA A 232 20.62 9.13 14.33
CA ALA A 232 21.15 8.73 15.61
C ALA A 232 22.64 8.29 15.53
N ASP A 233 23.06 7.72 14.41
CA ASP A 233 24.43 7.26 14.17
C ASP A 233 25.38 8.43 13.87
N ASP A 234 24.91 9.48 13.21
CA ASP A 234 25.68 10.71 12.95
C ASP A 234 26.01 11.52 14.23
N ARG A 235 25.49 11.12 15.38
CA ARG A 235 25.78 11.76 16.67
C ARG A 235 26.91 11.10 17.47
N ILE A 236 27.55 10.09 16.92
CA ILE A 236 28.68 9.37 17.53
C ILE A 236 29.96 9.65 16.74
N GLY A 237 30.13 10.89 16.31
CA GLY A 237 31.35 11.41 15.71
C GLY A 237 31.92 12.53 16.56
#